data_093aa54c54e1cde6241a170879593c28
#
_entry.id   093aa54c54e1cde6241a170879593c28
#
_cell.length_a   1.000
_cell.length_b   1.000
_cell.length_c   1.000
_cell.angle_alpha   90.00
_cell.angle_beta   90.00
_cell.angle_gamma   90.00
#
_symmetry.space_group_name_H-M   'P 1'
#
loop_
_entity.id
_entity.type
_entity.pdbx_description
1 polymer ?
#
loop_
_entity_poly.entity_id
_entity_poly.type
_entity_poly.pdbx_seq_one_letter_code
_entity_poly.pdbx_strand_id
1 'polypeptide(L)'
;MQELRDNLGIGTLYTNPTVEECCQAAEDQINAFLWFDSAPVVATSLTSNVATVMLANPGIFTVGEAVTIAGAGSTFNGSYTITATFPYSTGASNILPAFNLQLNYYQNPKGYSFIQYAKVAADQNFRRVLPYGKSLGADTKTTSYATTASVREAAMVLAVDIWQARQVSQTGGVTVDGFSPSPYRMGNSMIGKIRGLLAPYMSPNSMVG
;
A
#
# COMPACT_ATOMS: atom_id res chain seq x y z
N MET A 1 -4.03 17.66 -10.77
CA MET A 1 -4.81 17.75 -12.04
C MET A 1 -4.47 19.02 -12.83
N GLN A 2 -4.59 20.23 -12.29
CA GLN A 2 -4.25 21.46 -13.03
C GLN A 2 -2.79 21.49 -13.50
N GLU A 3 -1.85 21.12 -12.64
CA GLU A 3 -0.42 21.01 -12.99
C GLU A 3 -0.16 20.07 -14.19
N LEU A 4 -0.91 18.95 -14.29
CA LEU A 4 -0.79 18.05 -15.44
C LEU A 4 -1.29 18.73 -16.72
N ARG A 5 -2.38 19.48 -16.66
CA ARG A 5 -2.89 20.24 -17.79
C ARG A 5 -1.88 21.29 -18.27
N ASP A 6 -1.29 21.99 -17.33
CA ASP A 6 -0.30 23.04 -17.62
C ASP A 6 0.96 22.45 -18.26
N ASN A 7 1.46 21.32 -17.71
CA ASN A 7 2.62 20.61 -18.26
C ASN A 7 2.39 20.05 -19.66
N LEU A 8 1.17 19.58 -19.95
CA LEU A 8 0.81 19.04 -21.27
C LEU A 8 0.36 20.11 -22.26
N GLY A 9 0.11 21.33 -21.82
CA GLY A 9 -0.42 22.41 -22.65
C GLY A 9 -1.83 22.14 -23.20
N ILE A 10 -2.60 21.24 -22.57
CA ILE A 10 -3.91 20.80 -23.07
C ILE A 10 -5.08 21.71 -22.66
N GLY A 11 -4.88 22.65 -21.76
CA GLY A 11 -5.91 23.56 -21.27
C GLY A 11 -7.20 22.84 -20.85
N THR A 12 -8.33 23.27 -21.39
CA THR A 12 -9.66 22.68 -21.13
C THR A 12 -10.13 21.72 -22.22
N LEU A 13 -9.27 21.30 -23.14
CA LEU A 13 -9.63 20.45 -24.28
C LEU A 13 -10.24 19.11 -23.88
N TYR A 14 -9.81 18.56 -22.75
CA TYR A 14 -10.28 17.28 -22.23
C TYR A 14 -11.07 17.47 -20.94
N THR A 15 -12.04 16.57 -20.69
CA THR A 15 -12.85 16.63 -19.47
C THR A 15 -12.04 16.36 -18.20
N ASN A 16 -12.46 16.93 -17.07
CA ASN A 16 -11.80 16.70 -15.79
C ASN A 16 -11.68 15.22 -15.42
N PRO A 17 -12.73 14.38 -15.53
CA PRO A 17 -12.63 12.96 -15.22
C PRO A 17 -11.52 12.24 -15.98
N THR A 18 -11.35 12.53 -17.27
CA THR A 18 -10.33 11.88 -18.11
C THR A 18 -8.91 12.20 -17.65
N VAL A 19 -8.65 13.45 -17.24
CA VAL A 19 -7.35 13.86 -16.73
C VAL A 19 -7.12 13.34 -15.31
N GLU A 20 -8.18 13.33 -14.50
CA GLU A 20 -8.14 12.83 -13.12
C GLU A 20 -7.80 11.33 -13.04
N GLU A 21 -8.37 10.51 -13.92
CA GLU A 21 -8.03 9.08 -14.01
C GLU A 21 -6.54 8.83 -14.27
N CYS A 22 -5.89 9.68 -15.07
CA CYS A 22 -4.45 9.56 -15.29
C CYS A 22 -3.64 9.91 -14.04
N CYS A 23 -4.07 10.97 -13.31
CA CYS A 23 -3.45 11.34 -12.04
C CYS A 23 -3.62 10.23 -10.99
N GLN A 24 -4.84 9.71 -10.83
CA GLN A 24 -5.12 8.63 -9.88
C GLN A 24 -4.33 7.36 -10.22
N ALA A 25 -4.29 6.96 -11.48
CA ALA A 25 -3.52 5.79 -11.90
C ALA A 25 -2.02 5.95 -11.61
N ALA A 26 -1.48 7.15 -11.74
CA ALA A 26 -0.10 7.46 -11.39
C ALA A 26 0.13 7.40 -9.87
N GLU A 27 -0.78 7.98 -9.08
CA GLU A 27 -0.73 7.95 -7.61
C GLU A 27 -0.81 6.52 -7.07
N ASP A 28 -1.72 5.71 -7.59
CA ASP A 28 -1.87 4.30 -7.18
C ASP A 28 -0.60 3.49 -7.43
N GLN A 29 0.06 3.71 -8.58
CA GLN A 29 1.32 3.05 -8.89
C GLN A 29 2.45 3.49 -7.94
N ILE A 30 2.56 4.77 -7.63
CA ILE A 30 3.58 5.28 -6.72
C ILE A 30 3.34 4.79 -5.29
N ASN A 31 2.09 4.82 -4.83
CA ASN A 31 1.72 4.35 -3.50
C ASN A 31 2.12 2.89 -3.25
N ALA A 32 2.17 2.07 -4.29
CA ALA A 32 2.65 0.69 -4.19
C ALA A 32 4.14 0.58 -3.82
N PHE A 33 4.94 1.61 -4.10
CA PHE A 33 6.38 1.64 -3.81
C PHE A 33 6.74 2.41 -2.54
N LEU A 34 5.91 3.35 -2.14
CA LEU A 34 6.17 4.18 -0.96
C LEU A 34 6.04 3.39 0.34
N TRP A 35 6.78 3.80 1.33
CA TRP A 35 6.65 3.24 2.67
C TRP A 35 5.52 3.92 3.44
N PHE A 36 4.54 3.12 3.84
CA PHE A 36 3.48 3.51 4.77
C PHE A 36 3.47 2.56 5.97
N ASP A 37 3.13 3.06 7.14
CA ASP A 37 2.86 2.24 8.32
C ASP A 37 1.48 1.59 8.17
N SER A 38 1.35 0.67 7.22
CA SER A 38 0.13 -0.04 6.95
C SER A 38 0.40 -1.50 6.62
N ALA A 39 -0.52 -2.38 7.04
CA ALA A 39 -0.45 -3.79 6.72
C ALA A 39 -1.85 -4.38 6.52
N PRO A 40 -2.00 -5.40 5.64
CA PRO A 40 -3.23 -6.16 5.55
C PRO A 40 -3.51 -6.93 6.85
N VAL A 41 -4.75 -6.86 7.32
CA VAL A 41 -5.26 -7.68 8.44
C VAL A 41 -5.75 -9.00 7.90
N VAL A 42 -5.07 -10.08 8.26
CA VAL A 42 -5.33 -11.44 7.73
C VAL A 42 -6.28 -12.23 8.61
N ALA A 43 -6.15 -12.06 9.92
CA ALA A 43 -6.96 -12.77 10.89
C ALA A 43 -7.05 -12.02 12.21
N THR A 44 -8.08 -12.34 12.98
CA THR A 44 -8.35 -11.72 14.29
C THR A 44 -8.80 -12.75 15.30
N SER A 45 -8.53 -12.49 16.57
CA SER A 45 -9.11 -13.18 17.73
C SER A 45 -9.27 -12.22 18.90
N LEU A 46 -10.13 -12.55 19.85
CA LEU A 46 -10.31 -11.79 21.07
C LEU A 46 -10.46 -12.75 22.23
N THR A 47 -9.65 -12.56 23.27
CA THR A 47 -9.68 -13.39 24.48
C THR A 47 -9.40 -12.51 25.69
N SER A 48 -10.25 -12.60 26.69
CA SER A 48 -10.11 -11.85 27.95
C SER A 48 -9.90 -10.35 27.74
N ASN A 49 -10.67 -9.74 26.84
CA ASN A 49 -10.60 -8.31 26.47
C ASN A 49 -9.26 -7.90 25.80
N VAL A 50 -8.50 -8.84 25.30
CA VAL A 50 -7.32 -8.57 24.47
C VAL A 50 -7.61 -9.01 23.03
N ALA A 51 -7.65 -8.05 22.12
CA ALA A 51 -7.72 -8.33 20.71
C ALA A 51 -6.31 -8.66 20.18
N THR A 52 -6.19 -9.74 19.43
CA THR A 52 -4.96 -10.13 18.72
C THR A 52 -5.25 -10.09 17.23
N VAL A 53 -4.45 -9.35 16.49
CA VAL A 53 -4.60 -9.14 15.05
C VAL A 53 -3.35 -9.64 14.34
N MET A 54 -3.53 -10.53 13.36
CA MET A 54 -2.48 -11.03 12.49
C MET A 54 -2.37 -10.15 11.25
N LEU A 55 -1.16 -9.69 10.98
CA LEU A 55 -0.83 -8.79 9.88
C LEU A 55 0.06 -9.49 8.85
N ALA A 56 -0.14 -9.19 7.58
CA ALA A 56 0.65 -9.74 6.48
C ALA A 56 1.94 -8.94 6.20
N ASN A 57 2.51 -8.29 7.21
CA ASN A 57 3.80 -7.61 7.13
C ASN A 57 4.57 -7.82 8.43
N PRO A 58 5.88 -8.10 8.38
CA PRO A 58 6.66 -8.27 9.59
C PRO A 58 7.03 -6.93 10.22
N GLY A 59 6.69 -6.77 11.50
CA GLY A 59 7.35 -5.83 12.40
C GLY A 59 7.29 -4.34 12.09
N ILE A 60 6.19 -3.86 11.49
CA ILE A 60 6.04 -2.44 11.13
C ILE A 60 5.50 -1.57 12.28
N PHE A 61 4.89 -2.16 13.28
CA PHE A 61 4.29 -1.45 14.41
C PHE A 61 5.07 -1.63 15.69
N THR A 62 5.02 -0.62 16.57
CA THR A 62 5.66 -0.62 17.87
C THR A 62 4.64 -0.54 19.01
N VAL A 63 5.02 -1.00 20.20
CA VAL A 63 4.18 -0.87 21.40
C VAL A 63 4.02 0.61 21.77
N GLY A 64 2.79 1.00 22.11
CA GLY A 64 2.43 2.39 22.41
C GLY A 64 1.98 3.19 21.19
N GLU A 65 2.17 2.69 19.99
CA GLU A 65 1.72 3.32 18.76
C GLU A 65 0.20 3.21 18.61
N ALA A 66 -0.41 4.25 18.03
CA ALA A 66 -1.81 4.21 17.65
C ALA A 66 -1.99 3.51 16.31
N VAL A 67 -2.94 2.58 16.24
CA VAL A 67 -3.30 1.87 15.00
C VAL A 67 -4.80 1.97 14.74
N THR A 68 -5.16 2.23 13.51
CA THR A 68 -6.56 2.18 13.04
C THR A 68 -6.78 0.91 12.24
N ILE A 69 -7.74 0.10 12.68
CA ILE A 69 -8.14 -1.15 12.01
C ILE A 69 -9.44 -0.91 11.26
N ALA A 70 -9.48 -1.32 10.00
CA ALA A 70 -10.66 -1.26 9.14
C ALA A 70 -10.84 -2.58 8.38
N GLY A 71 -12.10 -2.91 8.04
CA GLY A 71 -12.43 -4.13 7.28
C GLY A 71 -12.25 -5.45 8.04
N ALA A 72 -11.99 -5.41 9.36
CA ALA A 72 -11.77 -6.60 10.18
C ALA A 72 -13.05 -7.07 10.92
N GLY A 73 -14.19 -6.44 10.65
CA GLY A 73 -15.46 -6.67 11.32
C GLY A 73 -15.72 -5.65 12.43
N SER A 74 -17.01 -5.44 12.77
CA SER A 74 -17.43 -4.38 13.69
C SER A 74 -16.77 -4.45 15.08
N THR A 75 -16.42 -5.63 15.56
CA THR A 75 -15.74 -5.82 16.85
C THR A 75 -14.31 -5.26 16.83
N PHE A 76 -13.57 -5.43 15.73
CA PHE A 76 -12.16 -5.11 15.64
C PHE A 76 -11.89 -3.77 14.98
N ASN A 77 -12.82 -3.24 14.20
CA ASN A 77 -12.68 -1.93 13.56
C ASN A 77 -12.62 -0.81 14.60
N GLY A 78 -11.76 0.16 14.37
CA GLY A 78 -11.56 1.33 15.22
C GLY A 78 -10.10 1.70 15.39
N SER A 79 -9.85 2.73 16.20
CA SER A 79 -8.50 3.19 16.54
C SER A 79 -8.14 2.75 17.96
N TYR A 80 -6.97 2.16 18.10
CA TYR A 80 -6.48 1.54 19.33
C TYR A 80 -5.03 1.85 19.57
N THR A 81 -4.59 1.75 20.83
CA THR A 81 -3.16 1.80 21.17
C THR A 81 -2.63 0.39 21.29
N ILE A 82 -1.52 0.11 20.63
CA ILE A 82 -0.86 -1.20 20.64
C ILE A 82 -0.25 -1.46 22.01
N THR A 83 -0.61 -2.57 22.61
CA THR A 83 -0.10 -3.00 23.93
C THR A 83 1.01 -4.03 23.83
N ALA A 84 1.05 -4.82 22.76
CA ALA A 84 2.11 -5.79 22.49
C ALA A 84 2.29 -6.00 20.99
N THR A 85 3.52 -6.33 20.57
CA THR A 85 3.85 -6.67 19.17
C THR A 85 4.72 -7.93 19.14
N PHE A 86 4.49 -8.78 18.14
CA PHE A 86 5.25 -10.00 17.90
C PHE A 86 5.67 -10.05 16.44
N PRO A 87 6.90 -9.60 16.09
CA PRO A 87 7.33 -9.43 14.69
C PRO A 87 7.45 -10.75 13.91
N TYR A 88 7.79 -11.84 14.57
CA TYR A 88 7.55 -13.22 14.11
C TYR A 88 7.46 -14.13 15.31
N SER A 89 6.86 -15.29 15.08
CA SER A 89 6.99 -16.38 16.04
C SER A 89 8.41 -16.98 15.93
N THR A 90 9.27 -16.62 16.85
CA THR A 90 10.59 -17.26 17.02
C THR A 90 10.42 -18.54 17.80
N GLY A 91 9.67 -19.52 17.30
CA GLY A 91 9.68 -20.89 17.82
C GLY A 91 9.25 -21.12 19.28
N ALA A 92 8.85 -20.11 20.03
CA ALA A 92 8.32 -20.27 21.38
C ALA A 92 6.81 -20.53 21.30
N SER A 93 6.41 -21.78 21.39
CA SER A 93 5.02 -22.26 21.40
C SER A 93 4.12 -21.63 22.48
N ASN A 94 4.65 -20.78 23.34
CA ASN A 94 3.96 -20.20 24.48
C ASN A 94 3.49 -18.76 24.30
N ILE A 95 3.75 -18.12 23.14
CA ILE A 95 3.54 -16.68 22.98
C ILE A 95 2.13 -16.32 22.49
N LEU A 96 1.37 -17.26 21.95
CA LEU A 96 0.05 -17.00 21.40
C LEU A 96 -1.01 -18.00 21.89
N PRO A 97 -1.34 -18.03 23.19
CA PRO A 97 -2.42 -18.89 23.68
C PRO A 97 -3.78 -18.53 23.07
N ALA A 98 -3.94 -17.28 22.61
CA ALA A 98 -5.17 -16.82 22.00
C ALA A 98 -5.45 -17.41 20.59
N PHE A 99 -4.44 -17.87 19.89
CA PHE A 99 -4.63 -18.42 18.55
C PHE A 99 -4.82 -19.93 18.51
N ASN A 100 -4.62 -20.66 19.60
CA ASN A 100 -4.68 -22.13 19.63
C ASN A 100 -4.13 -22.81 18.35
N LEU A 101 -3.34 -22.06 17.61
CA LEU A 101 -2.60 -22.48 16.46
C LEU A 101 -1.39 -23.22 17.06
N GLN A 102 -1.48 -24.54 17.11
CA GLN A 102 -0.28 -25.38 17.07
C GLN A 102 0.39 -25.07 15.71
N LEU A 103 1.01 -23.90 15.64
CA LEU A 103 1.93 -23.59 14.55
C LEU A 103 3.14 -24.49 14.80
N ASN A 104 3.09 -25.67 14.21
CA ASN A 104 4.25 -26.52 14.13
C ASN A 104 5.42 -25.66 13.62
N TYR A 105 6.55 -25.76 14.27
CA TYR A 105 7.81 -25.06 14.00
C TYR A 105 8.17 -24.89 12.51
N TYR A 106 7.63 -25.72 11.63
CA TYR A 106 7.84 -25.73 10.18
C TYR A 106 6.81 -24.94 9.35
N GLN A 107 5.76 -24.41 9.96
CA GLN A 107 4.66 -23.75 9.22
C GLN A 107 4.46 -22.29 9.61
N ASN A 108 5.45 -21.67 10.23
CA ASN A 108 5.40 -20.26 10.52
C ASN A 108 5.63 -19.48 9.23
N PRO A 109 4.59 -18.95 8.58
CA PRO A 109 4.78 -18.28 7.31
C PRO A 109 5.63 -17.03 7.57
N LYS A 110 6.82 -17.03 7.01
CA LYS A 110 7.68 -15.85 6.99
C LYS A 110 6.87 -14.69 6.43
N GLY A 111 6.87 -13.56 7.11
CA GLY A 111 6.19 -12.36 6.61
C GLY A 111 4.88 -11.99 7.33
N TYR A 112 4.55 -12.64 8.43
CA TYR A 112 3.43 -12.24 9.29
C TYR A 112 3.93 -11.68 10.62
N SER A 113 3.17 -10.74 11.18
CA SER A 113 3.37 -10.23 12.54
C SER A 113 2.04 -10.19 13.28
N PHE A 114 2.10 -9.99 14.58
CA PHE A 114 0.91 -9.87 15.42
C PHE A 114 0.99 -8.60 16.24
N ILE A 115 -0.13 -7.94 16.39
CA ILE A 115 -0.31 -6.84 17.32
C ILE A 115 -1.44 -7.18 18.30
N GLN A 116 -1.33 -6.67 19.53
CA GLN A 116 -2.39 -6.77 20.52
C GLN A 116 -2.79 -5.38 21.00
N TYR A 117 -4.07 -5.23 21.32
CA TYR A 117 -4.63 -4.05 21.96
C TYR A 117 -5.81 -4.42 22.87
N ALA A 118 -6.12 -3.56 23.82
CA ALA A 118 -7.25 -3.74 24.71
C ALA A 118 -8.58 -3.49 23.97
N LYS A 119 -9.52 -4.45 24.09
CA LYS A 119 -10.84 -4.38 23.50
C LYS A 119 -11.85 -5.09 24.37
N VAL A 120 -12.78 -4.36 24.99
CA VAL A 120 -13.87 -4.96 25.77
C VAL A 120 -14.95 -5.44 24.79
N ALA A 121 -15.05 -6.74 24.64
CA ALA A 121 -16.09 -7.42 23.87
C ALA A 121 -16.13 -8.90 24.24
N ALA A 122 -17.13 -9.64 23.77
CA ALA A 122 -17.20 -11.10 23.95
C ALA A 122 -16.02 -11.79 23.25
N ASP A 123 -15.50 -12.84 23.88
CA ASP A 123 -14.41 -13.63 23.31
C ASP A 123 -14.76 -14.19 21.95
N GLN A 124 -13.82 -14.11 21.02
CA GLN A 124 -13.97 -14.60 19.65
C GLN A 124 -12.75 -15.46 19.30
N ASN A 125 -13.02 -16.69 18.87
CA ASN A 125 -11.98 -17.58 18.37
C ASN A 125 -11.30 -16.99 17.14
N PHE A 126 -10.11 -17.50 16.84
CA PHE A 126 -9.40 -17.14 15.62
C PHE A 126 -10.27 -17.31 14.38
N ARG A 127 -10.34 -16.24 13.58
CA ARG A 127 -11.02 -16.25 12.29
C ARG A 127 -10.23 -15.47 11.26
N ARG A 128 -10.24 -15.97 10.05
CA ARG A 128 -9.69 -15.24 8.89
C ARG A 128 -10.58 -14.04 8.54
N VAL A 129 -9.95 -12.98 8.08
CA VAL A 129 -10.60 -11.78 7.55
C VAL A 129 -10.55 -11.85 6.02
N LEU A 130 -11.69 -11.97 5.35
CA LEU A 130 -11.80 -12.02 3.90
C LEU A 130 -12.94 -11.12 3.41
N PRO A 131 -12.70 -10.20 2.48
CA PRO A 131 -11.37 -9.80 2.00
C PRO A 131 -10.52 -9.24 3.13
N TYR A 132 -9.21 -9.16 2.96
CA TYR A 132 -8.31 -8.68 4.01
C TYR A 132 -8.71 -7.29 4.49
N GLY A 133 -8.68 -7.12 5.82
CA GLY A 133 -8.80 -5.81 6.43
C GLY A 133 -7.51 -5.00 6.23
N LYS A 134 -7.52 -3.79 6.74
CA LYS A 134 -6.36 -2.88 6.71
C LYS A 134 -6.05 -2.39 8.12
N SER A 135 -4.78 -2.40 8.48
CA SER A 135 -4.25 -1.67 9.64
C SER A 135 -3.47 -0.46 9.15
N LEU A 136 -3.63 0.67 9.81
CA LEU A 136 -2.97 1.92 9.49
C LEU A 136 -2.41 2.51 10.78
N GLY A 137 -1.10 2.74 10.83
CA GLY A 137 -0.43 3.44 11.93
C GLY A 137 -0.72 4.93 11.94
N ALA A 138 -0.33 5.59 13.01
CA ALA A 138 -0.43 7.05 13.16
C ALA A 138 0.66 7.78 12.35
N ASP A 139 0.89 7.34 11.13
CA ASP A 139 1.94 7.86 10.28
C ASP A 139 1.48 9.12 9.53
N THR A 140 2.23 10.20 9.67
CA THR A 140 2.01 11.45 8.93
C THR A 140 2.63 11.46 7.54
N LYS A 141 3.29 10.39 7.10
CA LYS A 141 3.98 10.29 5.80
C LYS A 141 3.06 10.53 4.62
N THR A 142 1.79 10.10 4.69
CA THR A 142 0.80 10.37 3.64
C THR A 142 0.70 11.86 3.33
N THR A 143 0.60 12.71 4.37
CA THR A 143 0.57 14.17 4.22
C THR A 143 1.91 14.70 3.77
N SER A 144 3.01 14.15 4.29
CA SER A 144 4.37 14.49 3.92
C SER A 144 4.65 14.22 2.43
N TYR A 145 4.23 13.08 1.90
CA TYR A 145 4.43 12.74 0.49
C TYR A 145 3.71 13.70 -0.46
N ALA A 146 2.52 14.18 -0.10
CA ALA A 146 1.79 15.16 -0.90
C ALA A 146 2.56 16.49 -1.08
N THR A 147 3.48 16.81 -0.15
CA THR A 147 4.30 18.03 -0.18
C THR A 147 5.75 17.78 -0.63
N THR A 148 6.17 16.51 -0.74
CA THR A 148 7.55 16.16 -1.11
C THR A 148 7.75 16.31 -2.61
N ALA A 149 8.64 17.22 -3.03
CA ALA A 149 8.84 17.57 -4.43
C ALA A 149 9.21 16.37 -5.32
N SER A 150 10.10 15.48 -4.86
CA SER A 150 10.51 14.30 -5.65
C SER A 150 9.38 13.27 -5.84
N VAL A 151 8.49 13.11 -4.85
CA VAL A 151 7.32 12.22 -4.96
C VAL A 151 6.29 12.83 -5.91
N ARG A 152 6.04 14.14 -5.82
CA ARG A 152 5.16 14.85 -6.74
C ARG A 152 5.67 14.82 -8.18
N GLU A 153 6.97 15.02 -8.36
CA GLU A 153 7.59 14.95 -9.70
C GLU A 153 7.47 13.54 -10.28
N ALA A 154 7.71 12.50 -9.48
CA ALA A 154 7.52 11.12 -9.90
C ALA A 154 6.06 10.85 -10.33
N ALA A 155 5.08 11.36 -9.59
CA ALA A 155 3.66 11.27 -9.93
C ALA A 155 3.35 11.98 -11.25
N MET A 156 3.92 13.16 -11.45
CA MET A 156 3.74 13.94 -12.67
C MET A 156 4.32 13.23 -13.89
N VAL A 157 5.55 12.71 -13.79
CA VAL A 157 6.19 11.95 -14.86
C VAL A 157 5.35 10.75 -15.26
N LEU A 158 4.85 9.97 -14.28
CA LEU A 158 3.95 8.84 -14.57
C LEU A 158 2.63 9.27 -15.19
N ALA A 159 2.01 10.33 -14.69
CA ALA A 159 0.74 10.81 -15.21
C ALA A 159 0.88 11.27 -16.68
N VAL A 160 1.99 11.94 -17.01
CA VAL A 160 2.33 12.31 -18.41
C VAL A 160 2.53 11.06 -19.27
N ASP A 161 3.27 10.08 -18.77
CA ASP A 161 3.52 8.83 -19.50
C ASP A 161 2.20 8.05 -19.75
N ILE A 162 1.32 7.96 -18.75
CA ILE A 162 0.00 7.33 -18.89
C ILE A 162 -0.87 8.11 -19.90
N TRP A 163 -0.86 9.43 -19.83
CA TRP A 163 -1.57 10.28 -20.77
C TRP A 163 -1.09 10.04 -22.20
N GLN A 164 0.21 10.07 -22.45
CA GLN A 164 0.79 9.85 -23.76
C GLN A 164 0.46 8.45 -24.29
N ALA A 165 0.49 7.43 -23.45
CA ALA A 165 0.11 6.08 -23.83
C ALA A 165 -1.35 5.97 -24.33
N ARG A 166 -2.26 6.78 -23.77
CA ARG A 166 -3.66 6.85 -24.22
C ARG A 166 -3.84 7.56 -25.58
N GLN A 167 -2.90 8.44 -25.94
CA GLN A 167 -2.97 9.21 -27.19
C GLN A 167 -2.37 8.43 -28.38
N VAL A 168 -1.58 7.39 -28.13
CA VAL A 168 -0.99 6.59 -29.22
C VAL A 168 -2.08 5.72 -29.85
N SER A 169 -2.37 5.96 -31.13
CA SER A 169 -3.27 5.12 -31.93
C SER A 169 -2.74 3.69 -31.99
N GLN A 170 -3.60 2.70 -31.72
CA GLN A 170 -3.26 1.27 -31.85
C GLN A 170 -3.03 0.85 -33.32
N THR A 171 -3.58 1.58 -34.26
CA THR A 171 -3.27 1.46 -35.69
C THR A 171 -1.99 2.23 -35.93
N GLY A 172 -0.86 1.53 -36.03
CA GLY A 172 0.42 2.12 -36.41
C GLY A 172 0.28 2.97 -37.66
N GLY A 173 -0.14 4.23 -37.45
CA GLY A 173 -0.27 5.19 -38.53
C GLY A 173 1.12 5.43 -39.11
N VAL A 174 1.30 5.04 -40.35
CA VAL A 174 2.45 5.48 -41.13
C VAL A 174 2.29 6.99 -41.27
N THR A 175 3.11 7.75 -40.56
CA THR A 175 3.21 9.20 -40.85
C THR A 175 3.72 9.40 -42.27
N VAL A 176 3.27 10.44 -42.89
CA VAL A 176 3.58 10.80 -44.31
C VAL A 176 5.09 10.80 -44.58
N ASP A 177 5.93 10.89 -43.58
CA ASP A 177 7.38 10.94 -43.63
C ASP A 177 8.10 9.59 -43.39
N GLY A 178 7.35 8.46 -43.37
CA GLY A 178 7.95 7.14 -43.18
C GLY A 178 8.53 6.87 -41.77
N PHE A 179 8.38 7.78 -40.83
CA PHE A 179 8.70 7.57 -39.43
C PHE A 179 7.53 6.84 -38.78
N SER A 180 7.66 5.56 -38.51
CA SER A 180 6.81 4.84 -37.57
C SER A 180 7.12 5.38 -36.18
N PRO A 181 6.21 6.10 -35.49
CA PRO A 181 6.40 6.36 -34.08
C PRO A 181 6.48 5.00 -33.38
N SER A 182 7.61 4.74 -32.70
CA SER A 182 7.76 3.53 -31.90
C SER A 182 6.55 3.42 -31.00
N PRO A 183 5.76 2.33 -31.03
CA PRO A 183 4.60 2.21 -30.16
C PRO A 183 5.07 2.39 -28.74
N TYR A 184 4.46 3.37 -28.05
CA TYR A 184 4.78 3.64 -26.66
C TYR A 184 4.47 2.40 -25.84
N ARG A 185 5.52 1.69 -25.41
CA ARG A 185 5.36 0.53 -24.55
C ARG A 185 5.37 0.97 -23.11
N MET A 186 4.20 0.93 -22.48
CA MET A 186 4.12 0.91 -21.02
C MET A 186 4.82 -0.37 -20.53
N GLY A 187 6.05 -0.25 -20.13
CA GLY A 187 6.85 -1.38 -19.68
C GLY A 187 7.67 -1.02 -18.43
N ASN A 188 8.52 -1.92 -18.00
CA ASN A 188 9.43 -1.75 -16.85
C ASN A 188 10.26 -0.46 -16.89
N SER A 189 10.37 0.18 -18.06
CA SER A 189 11.03 1.48 -18.24
C SER A 189 10.35 2.64 -17.50
N MET A 190 9.05 2.60 -17.26
CA MET A 190 8.34 3.67 -16.51
C MET A 190 8.81 3.72 -15.07
N ILE A 191 8.80 2.57 -14.40
CA ILE A 191 9.28 2.43 -13.01
C ILE A 191 10.75 2.80 -12.91
N GLY A 192 11.56 2.43 -13.91
CA GLY A 192 12.97 2.80 -13.99
C GLY A 192 13.21 4.31 -13.98
N LYS A 193 12.37 5.09 -14.67
CA LYS A 193 12.47 6.55 -14.71
C LYS A 193 12.25 7.21 -13.34
N ILE A 194 11.29 6.72 -12.57
CA ILE A 194 10.89 7.33 -11.29
C ILE A 194 11.61 6.73 -10.09
N ARG A 195 12.23 5.55 -10.24
CA ARG A 195 12.90 4.82 -9.13
C ARG A 195 13.95 5.68 -8.43
N GLY A 196 14.71 6.46 -9.16
CA GLY A 196 15.69 7.38 -8.61
C GLY A 196 15.07 8.48 -7.75
N LEU A 197 13.91 9.01 -8.14
CA LEU A 197 13.18 10.04 -7.40
C LEU A 197 12.54 9.48 -6.12
N LEU A 198 12.09 8.22 -6.17
CA LEU A 198 11.40 7.56 -5.05
C LEU A 198 12.35 6.83 -4.10
N ALA A 199 13.61 6.57 -4.48
CA ALA A 199 14.53 5.74 -3.71
C ALA A 199 14.61 6.05 -2.21
N PRO A 200 14.64 7.32 -1.76
CA PRO A 200 14.67 7.64 -0.33
C PRO A 200 13.38 7.29 0.43
N TYR A 201 12.27 7.06 -0.27
CA TYR A 201 10.94 6.89 0.28
C TYR A 201 10.36 5.50 0.00
N MET A 202 11.12 4.64 -0.66
CA MET A 202 10.65 3.29 -1.04
C MET A 202 10.59 2.37 0.18
N SER A 203 9.55 1.54 0.21
CA SER A 203 9.46 0.45 1.17
C SER A 203 10.62 -0.54 0.96
N PRO A 204 11.28 -1.01 2.03
CA PRO A 204 12.31 -2.05 1.92
C PRO A 204 11.84 -3.30 1.17
N ASN A 205 10.56 -3.64 1.28
CA ASN A 205 9.96 -4.78 0.58
C ASN A 205 9.84 -4.58 -0.94
N SER A 206 9.75 -3.33 -1.39
CA SER A 206 9.68 -3.00 -2.82
C SER A 206 11.08 -2.82 -3.45
N MET A 207 12.14 -2.82 -2.62
CA MET A 207 13.52 -2.72 -3.11
C MET A 207 14.09 -4.09 -3.55
N VAL A 208 13.46 -5.18 -3.08
CA VAL A 208 13.85 -6.57 -3.36
C VAL A 208 12.86 -7.13 -4.38
N GLY A 209 13.05 -6.80 -5.63
CA GLY A 209 12.26 -7.30 -6.76
C GLY A 209 13.15 -7.77 -7.88
#